data_8af5eedeeae8edc71328132b2f1cf059
#
_entry.id   8af5eedeeae8edc71328132b2f1cf059
#
_cell.length_a   1.000
_cell.length_b   1.000
_cell.length_c   1.000
_cell.angle_alpha   90.00
_cell.angle_beta   90.00
_cell.angle_gamma   90.00
#
_symmetry.space_group_name_H-M   'P 1'
#
loop_
_entity.id
_entity.type
_entity.pdbx_description
1 polymer ?
#
loop_
_entity_poly.entity_id
_entity_poly.type
_entity_poly.pdbx_seq_one_letter_code
_entity_poly.pdbx_strand_id
1 'polypeptide(L)'
;MNARFLLRGTYVRLVAKILVLAFLATSLYNVVTFSQSTQAAVSQSFDDSARVDLYGLTDRLTDPTLFEQYRESVVNIEKVTTFYDSLEREAPAGVRLLSAFDQGIPVADFAGGATFEQGYGTQETVQGPYEDPVLGKQVVNVKSVQLNEATFDFYNLAGQDDTDLDWGAVDYESETIPVVLGADYDGLYAVGDRLTANYYFKPTQMRVAGFLPPNASMFYQGDINYFLDDHVVVPYPKSITGAAESDPEFYGILAFAMLHANIAVDRGQPDSAVFRALESAATSSGFDQYALLSVPSYLTQFASVRALVHDNFALVLTIECLIAAAALVMSGILTSSATRRRERRIRIAWELGQSRSDLGRAVLTIVAVEYAGLAVGFFAVTHLLPNQDSSARTLCLTLMALLGAVDLLHRRTQLTRTIRHRPRSEP
;
A
#
# COMPACT_ATOMS: atom_id res chain seq x y z
N MET A 1 -1.07 -12.15 -50.83
CA MET A 1 -0.70 -10.69 -50.75
C MET A 1 -0.15 -10.44 -49.33
N ASN A 2 1.04 -9.80 -49.22
CA ASN A 2 1.59 -9.49 -47.93
C ASN A 2 0.82 -8.34 -47.27
N ALA A 3 0.49 -8.47 -45.97
CA ALA A 3 -0.13 -7.42 -45.13
C ALA A 3 0.60 -6.06 -45.26
N ARG A 4 1.90 -6.08 -45.58
CA ARG A 4 2.74 -4.90 -45.87
C ARG A 4 2.17 -4.01 -47.01
N PHE A 5 1.54 -4.59 -48.04
CA PHE A 5 0.94 -3.83 -49.12
C PHE A 5 -0.26 -3.01 -48.64
N LEU A 6 -1.09 -3.56 -47.76
CA LEU A 6 -2.22 -2.84 -47.15
C LEU A 6 -1.78 -1.80 -46.12
N LEU A 7 -0.66 -1.98 -45.48
CA LEU A 7 -0.12 -1.06 -44.47
C LEU A 7 0.57 0.17 -45.07
N ARG A 8 1.05 0.12 -46.30
CA ARG A 8 1.79 1.22 -46.93
C ARG A 8 0.97 2.53 -46.92
N GLY A 9 1.53 3.60 -46.34
CA GLY A 9 0.89 4.92 -46.21
C GLY A 9 -0.21 5.01 -45.10
N THR A 10 -0.36 3.98 -44.24
CA THR A 10 -1.26 4.03 -43.09
C THR A 10 -0.51 3.82 -41.75
N TYR A 11 0.82 3.70 -41.77
CA TYR A 11 1.64 3.47 -40.58
C TYR A 11 1.47 4.55 -39.48
N VAL A 12 1.48 5.82 -39.88
CA VAL A 12 1.32 6.94 -38.95
C VAL A 12 0.00 6.83 -38.15
N ARG A 13 -1.10 6.47 -38.87
CA ARG A 13 -2.41 6.29 -38.22
C ARG A 13 -2.44 5.09 -37.32
N LEU A 14 -1.74 4.01 -37.69
CA LEU A 14 -1.62 2.79 -36.89
C LEU A 14 -0.85 3.10 -35.59
N VAL A 15 0.31 3.76 -35.68
CA VAL A 15 1.10 4.18 -34.53
C VAL A 15 0.30 5.14 -33.64
N ALA A 16 -0.37 6.15 -34.23
CA ALA A 16 -1.21 7.07 -33.47
C ALA A 16 -2.33 6.33 -32.71
N LYS A 17 -2.99 5.34 -33.35
CA LYS A 17 -4.01 4.51 -32.70
C LYS A 17 -3.43 3.71 -31.54
N ILE A 18 -2.27 3.07 -31.71
CA ILE A 18 -1.59 2.33 -30.67
C ILE A 18 -1.28 3.25 -29.49
N LEU A 19 -0.74 4.44 -29.72
CA LEU A 19 -0.42 5.40 -28.68
C LEU A 19 -1.66 5.87 -27.91
N VAL A 20 -2.77 6.18 -28.61
CA VAL A 20 -4.03 6.58 -27.97
C VAL A 20 -4.60 5.47 -27.10
N LEU A 21 -4.60 4.24 -27.59
CA LEU A 21 -5.11 3.09 -26.82
C LEU A 21 -4.15 2.68 -25.69
N ALA A 22 -2.85 2.82 -25.87
CA ALA A 22 -1.87 2.58 -24.80
C ALA A 22 -2.01 3.59 -23.66
N PHE A 23 -2.21 4.87 -24.00
CA PHE A 23 -2.50 5.91 -23.01
C PHE A 23 -3.79 5.59 -22.23
N LEU A 24 -4.88 5.24 -22.92
CA LEU A 24 -6.13 4.84 -22.26
C LEU A 24 -5.94 3.63 -21.34
N ALA A 25 -5.23 2.61 -21.81
CA ALA A 25 -5.02 1.39 -21.03
C ALA A 25 -4.15 1.65 -19.78
N THR A 26 -3.15 2.52 -19.89
CA THR A 26 -2.30 2.91 -18.75
C THR A 26 -3.08 3.78 -17.76
N SER A 27 -3.91 4.71 -18.26
CA SER A 27 -4.79 5.52 -17.41
C SER A 27 -5.77 4.63 -16.63
N LEU A 28 -6.44 3.71 -17.30
CA LEU A 28 -7.35 2.76 -16.68
C LEU A 28 -6.63 1.86 -15.64
N TYR A 29 -5.43 1.39 -15.96
CA TYR A 29 -4.62 0.62 -15.04
C TYR A 29 -4.34 1.42 -13.75
N ASN A 30 -3.90 2.67 -13.87
CA ASN A 30 -3.63 3.52 -12.71
C ASN A 30 -4.90 3.76 -11.86
N VAL A 31 -6.06 3.99 -12.50
CA VAL A 31 -7.33 4.18 -11.76
C VAL A 31 -7.75 2.90 -11.03
N VAL A 32 -7.62 1.73 -11.67
CA VAL A 32 -7.96 0.44 -11.05
C VAL A 32 -7.02 0.15 -9.89
N THR A 33 -5.71 0.29 -10.08
CA THR A 33 -4.71 0.06 -9.03
C THR A 33 -4.91 1.02 -7.86
N PHE A 34 -5.13 2.31 -8.12
CA PHE A 34 -5.44 3.30 -7.09
C PHE A 34 -6.74 2.96 -6.34
N SER A 35 -7.79 2.55 -7.08
CA SER A 35 -9.07 2.16 -6.46
C SER A 35 -8.91 0.94 -5.56
N GLN A 36 -8.17 -0.06 -6.00
CA GLN A 36 -7.95 -1.29 -5.22
C GLN A 36 -7.08 -1.02 -3.98
N SER A 37 -5.99 -0.26 -4.12
CA SER A 37 -5.15 0.12 -2.98
C SER A 37 -5.92 0.97 -1.97
N THR A 38 -6.72 1.93 -2.44
CA THR A 38 -7.55 2.77 -1.57
C THR A 38 -8.66 1.96 -0.88
N GLN A 39 -9.33 1.04 -1.60
CA GLN A 39 -10.33 0.17 -1.01
C GLN A 39 -9.73 -0.83 -0.03
N ALA A 40 -8.57 -1.41 -0.33
CA ALA A 40 -7.86 -2.30 0.59
C ALA A 40 -7.45 -1.55 1.85
N ALA A 41 -6.85 -0.38 1.73
CA ALA A 41 -6.49 0.46 2.86
C ALA A 41 -7.71 0.86 3.72
N VAL A 42 -8.81 1.26 3.08
CA VAL A 42 -10.07 1.60 3.77
C VAL A 42 -10.72 0.37 4.41
N SER A 43 -10.74 -0.80 3.76
CA SER A 43 -11.38 -1.99 4.32
C SER A 43 -10.54 -2.65 5.40
N GLN A 44 -9.22 -2.72 5.24
CA GLN A 44 -8.33 -3.33 6.23
C GLN A 44 -8.21 -2.48 7.50
N SER A 45 -8.05 -1.17 7.37
CA SER A 45 -7.89 -0.28 8.54
C SER A 45 -9.21 0.07 9.25
N PHE A 46 -10.38 -0.16 8.62
CA PHE A 46 -11.62 0.49 9.05
C PHE A 46 -12.82 -0.42 9.29
N ASP A 47 -12.75 -1.72 9.01
CA ASP A 47 -13.92 -2.57 9.24
C ASP A 47 -14.26 -2.67 10.74
N ASP A 48 -13.26 -2.70 11.61
CA ASP A 48 -13.44 -2.65 13.06
C ASP A 48 -13.36 -1.22 13.63
N SER A 49 -12.52 -0.32 13.08
CA SER A 49 -12.39 1.06 13.57
C SER A 49 -13.66 1.90 13.36
N ALA A 50 -14.51 1.56 12.39
CA ALA A 50 -15.81 2.19 12.22
C ALA A 50 -16.79 1.93 13.37
N ARG A 51 -16.47 0.99 14.27
CA ARG A 51 -17.31 0.57 15.39
C ARG A 51 -16.79 1.00 16.76
N VAL A 52 -15.67 1.68 16.80
CA VAL A 52 -14.99 2.11 18.04
C VAL A 52 -14.79 3.61 18.09
N ASP A 53 -14.67 4.14 19.29
CA ASP A 53 -14.17 5.49 19.56
C ASP A 53 -12.74 5.37 20.06
N LEU A 54 -11.82 6.20 19.53
CA LEU A 54 -10.41 6.19 19.89
C LEU A 54 -10.06 7.39 20.78
N TYR A 55 -9.44 7.13 21.91
CA TYR A 55 -8.92 8.12 22.85
C TYR A 55 -7.40 8.03 22.88
N GLY A 56 -6.68 9.07 22.45
CA GLY A 56 -5.22 9.11 22.53
C GLY A 56 -4.73 9.15 23.97
N LEU A 57 -3.80 8.27 24.32
CA LEU A 57 -3.15 8.20 25.63
C LEU A 57 -1.68 8.59 25.49
N THR A 58 -1.19 9.43 26.40
CA THR A 58 0.22 9.80 26.52
C THR A 58 0.55 10.15 27.97
N ASP A 59 1.84 10.43 28.26
CA ASP A 59 2.25 10.98 29.52
C ASP A 59 2.00 12.52 29.60
N ARG A 60 2.09 13.07 30.81
CA ARG A 60 2.00 14.51 31.11
C ARG A 60 3.34 15.14 31.47
N LEU A 61 4.42 14.40 31.36
CA LEU A 61 5.76 14.83 31.76
C LEU A 61 6.37 15.78 30.71
N THR A 62 5.84 16.98 30.63
CA THR A 62 6.26 17.99 29.65
C THR A 62 7.58 18.71 30.01
N ASP A 63 8.03 18.63 31.26
CA ASP A 63 9.34 19.11 31.68
C ASP A 63 10.41 18.07 31.37
N PRO A 64 11.40 18.36 30.49
CA PRO A 64 12.41 17.38 30.09
C PRO A 64 13.23 16.83 31.27
N THR A 65 13.55 17.67 32.25
CA THR A 65 14.34 17.23 33.42
C THR A 65 13.52 16.29 34.29
N LEU A 66 12.26 16.59 34.52
CA LEU A 66 11.36 15.73 35.28
C LEU A 66 11.10 14.43 34.55
N PHE A 67 10.90 14.49 33.22
CA PHE A 67 10.73 13.31 32.38
C PHE A 67 11.96 12.38 32.45
N GLU A 68 13.16 12.94 32.33
CA GLU A 68 14.41 12.17 32.41
C GLU A 68 14.59 11.52 33.78
N GLN A 69 14.41 12.27 34.88
CA GLN A 69 14.44 11.73 36.24
C GLN A 69 13.40 10.63 36.46
N TYR A 70 12.23 10.76 35.86
CA TYR A 70 11.18 9.77 35.97
C TYR A 70 11.54 8.51 35.19
N ARG A 71 12.06 8.65 33.98
CA ARG A 71 12.47 7.56 33.09
C ARG A 71 13.66 6.76 33.60
N GLU A 72 14.59 7.37 34.36
CA GLU A 72 15.76 6.71 34.94
C GLU A 72 15.47 6.00 36.29
N SER A 73 14.32 6.25 36.87
CA SER A 73 13.95 5.67 38.17
C SER A 73 13.27 4.32 37.99
N VAL A 74 13.90 3.22 38.42
CA VAL A 74 13.31 1.88 38.41
C VAL A 74 11.91 1.86 39.02
N VAL A 75 11.72 2.51 40.16
CA VAL A 75 10.42 2.60 40.82
C VAL A 75 9.37 3.28 39.97
N ASN A 76 9.73 4.32 39.21
CA ASN A 76 8.78 5.01 38.33
C ASN A 76 8.52 4.24 37.05
N ILE A 77 9.56 3.59 36.51
CA ILE A 77 9.41 2.67 35.37
C ILE A 77 8.41 1.57 35.71
N GLU A 78 8.55 0.95 36.90
CA GLU A 78 7.62 -0.09 37.36
C GLU A 78 6.17 0.42 37.51
N LYS A 79 5.97 1.70 37.90
CA LYS A 79 4.63 2.28 37.90
C LYS A 79 4.05 2.39 36.50
N VAL A 80 4.85 2.86 35.51
CA VAL A 80 4.42 2.99 34.10
C VAL A 80 4.08 1.63 33.54
N THR A 81 4.95 0.62 33.77
CA THR A 81 4.74 -0.73 33.24
C THR A 81 3.53 -1.42 33.87
N THR A 82 3.33 -1.26 35.16
CA THR A 82 2.15 -1.77 35.88
C THR A 82 0.86 -1.09 35.37
N PHE A 83 0.90 0.22 35.10
CA PHE A 83 -0.22 0.95 34.51
C PHE A 83 -0.55 0.42 33.13
N TYR A 84 0.46 0.24 32.28
CA TYR A 84 0.31 -0.33 30.96
C TYR A 84 -0.31 -1.75 31.01
N ASP A 85 0.27 -2.63 31.82
CA ASP A 85 -0.19 -4.01 32.01
C ASP A 85 -1.64 -4.09 32.48
N SER A 86 -2.04 -3.19 33.40
CA SER A 86 -3.44 -3.11 33.87
C SER A 86 -4.39 -2.71 32.73
N LEU A 87 -4.00 -1.75 31.88
CA LEU A 87 -4.82 -1.33 30.74
C LEU A 87 -4.88 -2.39 29.65
N GLU A 88 -3.81 -3.15 29.45
CA GLU A 88 -3.77 -4.18 28.39
C GLU A 88 -4.56 -5.43 28.82
N ARG A 89 -4.45 -5.87 30.08
CA ARG A 89 -4.99 -7.15 30.54
C ARG A 89 -6.28 -7.06 31.32
N GLU A 90 -6.50 -5.96 32.06
CA GLU A 90 -7.60 -5.80 33.01
C GLU A 90 -8.67 -4.82 32.52
N ALA A 91 -8.52 -4.28 31.29
CA ALA A 91 -9.52 -3.38 30.72
C ALA A 91 -10.91 -4.06 30.64
N PRO A 92 -11.99 -3.31 30.88
CA PRO A 92 -13.34 -3.83 30.70
C PRO A 92 -13.58 -4.34 29.28
N ALA A 93 -14.49 -5.31 29.15
CA ALA A 93 -14.90 -5.80 27.82
C ALA A 93 -15.31 -4.63 26.91
N GLY A 94 -14.80 -4.62 25.67
CA GLY A 94 -15.02 -3.55 24.70
C GLY A 94 -14.11 -2.32 24.87
N VAL A 95 -13.11 -2.39 25.74
CA VAL A 95 -12.01 -1.40 25.87
C VAL A 95 -10.69 -2.10 25.54
N ARG A 96 -9.91 -1.57 24.61
CA ARG A 96 -8.63 -2.17 24.15
C ARG A 96 -7.54 -1.11 24.09
N LEU A 97 -6.35 -1.46 24.57
CA LEU A 97 -5.17 -0.59 24.47
C LEU A 97 -4.43 -0.88 23.16
N LEU A 98 -4.42 0.09 22.27
CA LEU A 98 -3.73 0.03 20.98
C LEU A 98 -2.44 0.84 21.08
N SER A 99 -1.37 0.21 21.55
CA SER A 99 -0.07 0.85 21.69
C SER A 99 0.66 0.82 20.36
N ALA A 100 1.13 1.99 19.92
CA ALA A 100 1.95 2.14 18.72
C ALA A 100 2.87 3.35 18.84
N PHE A 101 4.13 3.18 18.46
CA PHE A 101 5.14 4.24 18.48
C PHE A 101 6.04 4.16 17.25
N ASP A 102 6.06 5.23 16.46
CA ASP A 102 6.91 5.38 15.27
C ASP A 102 8.25 5.96 15.69
N GLN A 103 9.33 5.32 15.26
CA GLN A 103 10.68 5.87 15.35
C GLN A 103 11.63 5.23 14.34
N GLY A 104 12.70 5.94 13.99
CA GLY A 104 13.79 5.34 13.22
C GLY A 104 14.64 4.40 14.06
N ILE A 105 15.06 3.27 13.48
CA ILE A 105 16.01 2.33 14.09
C ILE A 105 17.31 2.34 13.27
N PRO A 106 18.47 2.63 13.90
CA PRO A 106 19.77 2.49 13.23
C PRO A 106 20.07 1.05 12.90
N VAL A 107 20.15 0.70 11.62
CA VAL A 107 20.43 -0.65 11.13
C VAL A 107 21.77 -0.66 10.38
N ALA A 108 22.66 -1.56 10.79
CA ALA A 108 23.95 -1.77 10.13
C ALA A 108 23.79 -2.66 8.88
N ASP A 109 24.65 -2.40 7.88
CA ASP A 109 24.70 -3.19 6.66
C ASP A 109 23.33 -3.31 5.95
N PHE A 110 22.52 -2.25 6.02
CA PHE A 110 21.16 -2.22 5.51
C PHE A 110 21.12 -2.39 3.98
N ALA A 111 20.31 -3.36 3.49
CA ALA A 111 20.25 -3.69 2.07
C ALA A 111 19.30 -2.81 1.25
N GLY A 112 18.43 -2.04 1.90
CA GLY A 112 17.45 -1.17 1.23
C GLY A 112 18.01 0.19 0.81
N GLY A 113 17.22 0.92 0.04
CA GLY A 113 17.53 2.27 -0.43
C GLY A 113 16.95 3.37 0.46
N ALA A 114 17.08 4.63 0.01
CA ALA A 114 16.64 5.82 0.75
C ALA A 114 15.13 5.86 1.06
N THR A 115 14.30 5.13 0.35
CA THR A 115 12.85 5.06 0.60
C THR A 115 12.50 4.51 1.98
N PHE A 116 13.38 3.67 2.54
CA PHE A 116 13.22 3.06 3.85
C PHE A 116 13.78 3.93 4.99
N GLU A 117 14.46 5.04 4.68
CA GLU A 117 15.05 5.89 5.71
C GLU A 117 14.00 6.73 6.42
N GLN A 118 14.14 6.87 7.72
CA GLN A 118 13.28 7.73 8.54
C GLN A 118 13.30 9.16 8.01
N GLY A 119 12.11 9.76 7.88
CA GLY A 119 11.93 11.09 7.30
C GLY A 119 11.79 11.11 5.77
N TYR A 120 12.11 10.02 5.04
CA TYR A 120 11.92 9.99 3.58
C TYR A 120 10.44 10.11 3.22
N GLY A 121 10.15 11.03 2.28
CA GLY A 121 8.77 11.32 1.85
C GLY A 121 8.00 12.26 2.77
N THR A 122 8.61 12.72 3.87
CA THR A 122 8.05 13.68 4.82
C THR A 122 8.73 15.06 4.68
N GLN A 123 8.41 16.00 5.58
CA GLN A 123 9.11 17.29 5.70
C GLN A 123 10.38 17.21 6.56
N GLU A 124 10.64 16.05 7.16
CA GLU A 124 11.82 15.81 7.97
C GLU A 124 13.07 15.63 7.11
N THR A 125 14.23 15.93 7.70
CA THR A 125 15.49 15.76 7.00
C THR A 125 15.93 14.30 7.10
N VAL A 126 16.09 13.62 5.98
CA VAL A 126 16.73 12.31 5.91
C VAL A 126 18.20 12.45 6.31
N GLN A 127 18.63 11.70 7.32
CA GLN A 127 19.97 11.82 7.88
C GLN A 127 21.04 11.21 6.97
N GLY A 128 20.67 10.19 6.20
CA GLY A 128 21.61 9.37 5.44
C GLY A 128 22.50 8.48 6.33
N PRO A 129 23.41 7.70 5.75
CA PRO A 129 24.30 6.82 6.50
C PRO A 129 25.24 7.58 7.44
N TYR A 130 25.38 7.11 8.68
CA TYR A 130 26.29 7.68 9.69
C TYR A 130 26.96 6.57 10.52
N GLU A 131 28.01 6.92 11.28
CA GLU A 131 28.67 5.98 12.19
C GLU A 131 27.93 5.95 13.52
N ASP A 132 27.38 4.78 13.88
CA ASP A 132 26.67 4.59 15.14
C ASP A 132 27.66 4.28 16.26
N PRO A 133 27.65 5.04 17.38
CA PRO A 133 28.63 4.85 18.46
C PRO A 133 28.44 3.56 19.26
N VAL A 134 27.24 2.98 19.27
CA VAL A 134 26.91 1.75 20.00
C VAL A 134 27.36 0.53 19.21
N LEU A 135 27.09 0.51 17.90
CA LEU A 135 27.48 -0.60 17.03
C LEU A 135 28.91 -0.47 16.49
N GLY A 136 29.52 0.73 16.50
CA GLY A 136 30.81 0.99 15.89
C GLY A 136 30.83 0.72 14.36
N LYS A 137 29.69 0.90 13.69
CA LYS A 137 29.48 0.61 12.29
C LYS A 137 28.73 1.75 11.60
N GLN A 138 28.83 1.77 10.27
CA GLN A 138 27.92 2.59 9.45
C GLN A 138 26.51 2.02 9.56
N VAL A 139 25.55 2.88 9.82
CA VAL A 139 24.13 2.53 9.93
C VAL A 139 23.27 3.46 9.08
N VAL A 140 22.08 3.00 8.77
CA VAL A 140 20.99 3.78 8.19
C VAL A 140 19.85 3.81 9.20
N ASN A 141 19.27 4.98 9.42
CA ASN A 141 18.11 5.11 10.31
C ASN A 141 16.85 4.69 9.56
N VAL A 142 16.40 3.45 9.80
CA VAL A 142 15.31 2.81 9.05
C VAL A 142 13.98 3.09 9.71
N LYS A 143 12.94 3.37 8.90
CA LYS A 143 11.56 3.52 9.37
C LYS A 143 11.11 2.30 10.17
N SER A 144 10.57 2.52 11.35
CA SER A 144 9.97 1.44 12.12
C SER A 144 8.77 1.91 12.91
N VAL A 145 7.88 0.98 13.19
CA VAL A 145 6.78 1.16 14.13
C VAL A 145 6.82 0.03 15.15
N GLN A 146 6.72 0.39 16.42
CA GLN A 146 6.62 -0.54 17.51
C GLN A 146 5.16 -0.62 17.93
N LEU A 147 4.66 -1.81 18.17
CA LEU A 147 3.24 -1.97 18.52
C LEU A 147 2.99 -3.24 19.35
N ASN A 148 1.88 -3.27 20.07
CA ASN A 148 1.44 -4.46 20.79
C ASN A 148 0.55 -5.39 19.93
N GLU A 149 0.35 -6.62 20.42
CA GLU A 149 -0.49 -7.63 19.77
C GLU A 149 -1.89 -7.09 19.49
N ALA A 150 -2.50 -6.37 20.43
CA ALA A 150 -3.84 -5.81 20.27
C ALA A 150 -3.93 -4.80 19.10
N THR A 151 -2.89 -4.01 18.87
CA THR A 151 -2.81 -3.11 17.71
C THR A 151 -2.65 -3.87 16.41
N PHE A 152 -1.78 -4.87 16.40
CA PHE A 152 -1.53 -5.72 15.23
C PHE A 152 -2.80 -6.42 14.76
N ASP A 153 -3.53 -7.01 15.70
CA ASP A 153 -4.78 -7.70 15.42
C ASP A 153 -5.92 -6.74 15.05
N PHE A 154 -6.01 -5.59 15.76
CA PHE A 154 -7.06 -4.60 15.53
C PHE A 154 -7.04 -4.04 14.09
N TYR A 155 -5.85 -3.78 13.55
CA TYR A 155 -5.67 -3.31 12.18
C TYR A 155 -5.50 -4.46 11.18
N ASN A 156 -5.63 -5.73 11.59
CA ASN A 156 -5.47 -6.91 10.74
C ASN A 156 -4.19 -6.88 9.90
N LEU A 157 -3.07 -6.54 10.55
CA LEU A 157 -1.79 -6.32 9.87
C LEU A 157 -1.19 -7.62 9.30
N ALA A 158 -1.55 -8.79 9.82
CA ALA A 158 -1.16 -10.09 9.23
C ALA A 158 -1.84 -10.35 7.88
N GLY A 159 -3.00 -9.72 7.60
CA GLY A 159 -3.77 -10.03 6.40
C GLY A 159 -4.35 -11.45 6.43
N GLN A 160 -4.18 -12.17 5.31
CA GLN A 160 -4.59 -13.59 5.19
C GLN A 160 -3.41 -14.56 5.34
N ASP A 161 -2.19 -14.05 5.37
CA ASP A 161 -0.97 -14.84 5.50
C ASP A 161 -0.58 -14.91 6.98
N ASP A 162 -0.32 -16.13 7.46
CA ASP A 162 0.10 -16.36 8.84
C ASP A 162 1.56 -15.91 8.99
N THR A 163 1.80 -14.83 9.71
CA THR A 163 3.16 -14.44 10.10
C THR A 163 3.64 -15.39 11.20
N ASP A 164 4.88 -15.88 11.10
CA ASP A 164 5.51 -16.74 12.14
C ASP A 164 5.93 -15.90 13.38
N LEU A 165 5.06 -14.97 13.81
CA LEU A 165 5.26 -14.11 14.96
C LEU A 165 4.55 -14.69 16.19
N ASP A 166 5.32 -15.34 17.06
CA ASP A 166 4.84 -15.77 18.38
C ASP A 166 4.98 -14.62 19.38
N TRP A 167 3.89 -13.93 19.65
CA TRP A 167 3.82 -12.85 20.64
C TRP A 167 4.18 -13.30 22.05
N GLY A 168 3.99 -14.58 22.38
CA GLY A 168 4.37 -15.15 23.67
C GLY A 168 5.87 -15.34 23.84
N ALA A 169 6.61 -15.40 22.73
CA ALA A 169 8.05 -15.55 22.69
C ALA A 169 8.81 -14.22 22.52
N VAL A 170 8.11 -13.08 22.46
CA VAL A 170 8.77 -11.77 22.39
C VAL A 170 9.40 -11.45 23.73
N ASP A 171 10.73 -11.50 23.79
CA ASP A 171 11.53 -11.24 24.98
C ASP A 171 12.74 -10.36 24.63
N TYR A 172 12.81 -9.18 25.24
CA TYR A 172 13.88 -8.20 25.02
C TYR A 172 15.12 -8.44 25.91
N GLU A 173 15.05 -9.40 26.82
CA GLU A 173 16.25 -9.95 27.48
C GLU A 173 17.03 -10.88 26.54
N SER A 174 16.35 -11.42 25.53
CA SER A 174 16.99 -12.23 24.51
C SER A 174 17.82 -11.36 23.55
N GLU A 175 18.92 -11.92 23.02
CA GLU A 175 19.77 -11.22 22.03
C GLU A 175 19.08 -11.04 20.69
N THR A 176 17.91 -11.66 20.46
CA THR A 176 17.23 -11.67 19.18
C THR A 176 15.74 -11.35 19.36
N ILE A 177 15.29 -10.28 18.71
CA ILE A 177 13.88 -9.85 18.67
C ILE A 177 13.27 -10.26 17.35
N PRO A 178 12.10 -10.94 17.30
CA PRO A 178 11.39 -11.16 16.05
C PRO A 178 10.82 -9.84 15.53
N VAL A 179 10.87 -9.61 14.22
CA VAL A 179 10.27 -8.44 13.56
C VAL A 179 9.50 -8.84 12.32
N VAL A 180 8.47 -8.08 11.97
CA VAL A 180 7.75 -8.24 10.70
C VAL A 180 8.12 -7.06 9.79
N LEU A 181 8.44 -7.34 8.54
CA LEU A 181 8.83 -6.32 7.58
C LEU A 181 7.63 -5.92 6.71
N GLY A 182 7.59 -4.68 6.28
CA GLY A 182 6.61 -4.22 5.31
C GLY A 182 6.78 -4.88 3.93
N ALA A 183 5.79 -4.77 3.07
CA ALA A 183 5.77 -5.47 1.78
C ALA A 183 6.91 -5.08 0.84
N ASP A 184 7.41 -3.85 0.91
CA ASP A 184 8.50 -3.35 0.06
C ASP A 184 9.86 -4.01 0.38
N TYR A 185 9.97 -4.69 1.51
CA TYR A 185 11.15 -5.47 1.88
C TYR A 185 11.22 -6.84 1.17
N ASP A 186 10.14 -7.28 0.51
CA ASP A 186 10.15 -8.54 -0.25
C ASP A 186 11.20 -8.51 -1.36
N GLY A 187 12.03 -9.55 -1.38
CA GLY A 187 13.19 -9.62 -2.29
C GLY A 187 14.47 -8.89 -1.80
N LEU A 188 14.40 -8.08 -0.71
CA LEU A 188 15.59 -7.56 -0.02
C LEU A 188 16.02 -8.47 1.12
N TYR A 189 15.04 -9.03 1.84
CA TYR A 189 15.25 -9.96 2.95
C TYR A 189 14.35 -11.18 2.80
N ALA A 190 14.70 -12.24 3.50
CA ALA A 190 13.92 -13.47 3.62
C ALA A 190 13.55 -13.76 5.08
N VAL A 191 12.49 -14.55 5.30
CA VAL A 191 12.13 -15.02 6.65
C VAL A 191 13.30 -15.78 7.26
N GLY A 192 13.68 -15.41 8.47
CA GLY A 192 14.84 -15.94 9.17
C GLY A 192 16.10 -15.09 9.07
N ASP A 193 16.17 -14.14 8.14
CA ASP A 193 17.28 -13.19 8.05
C ASP A 193 17.40 -12.33 9.32
N ARG A 194 18.59 -11.76 9.54
CA ARG A 194 18.87 -10.96 10.72
C ARG A 194 19.36 -9.57 10.33
N LEU A 195 18.78 -8.55 10.96
CA LEU A 195 19.25 -7.18 10.92
C LEU A 195 19.97 -6.88 12.22
N THR A 196 21.17 -6.30 12.13
CA THR A 196 21.90 -5.80 13.30
C THR A 196 21.51 -4.35 13.53
N ALA A 197 20.87 -4.07 14.65
CA ALA A 197 20.30 -2.76 14.94
C ALA A 197 20.78 -2.22 16.31
N ASN A 198 20.82 -0.89 16.40
CA ASN A 198 20.86 -0.20 17.68
C ASN A 198 19.42 0.12 18.11
N TYR A 199 18.89 -0.65 19.06
CA TYR A 199 17.53 -0.48 19.55
C TYR A 199 17.57 0.08 20.97
N TYR A 200 17.21 1.36 21.12
CA TYR A 200 17.27 2.10 22.37
C TYR A 200 18.65 2.00 23.06
N PHE A 201 19.71 2.28 22.32
CA PHE A 201 21.11 2.19 22.78
C PHE A 201 21.61 0.78 23.11
N LYS A 202 20.83 -0.25 22.82
CA LYS A 202 21.18 -1.66 23.00
C LYS A 202 21.47 -2.33 21.65
N PRO A 203 22.68 -2.92 21.44
CA PRO A 203 22.95 -3.72 20.27
C PRO A 203 21.99 -4.92 20.22
N THR A 204 21.21 -5.04 19.18
CA THR A 204 20.13 -6.02 19.07
C THR A 204 20.17 -6.71 17.71
N GLN A 205 19.89 -8.01 17.71
CA GLN A 205 19.63 -8.76 16.47
C GLN A 205 18.11 -8.82 16.25
N MET A 206 17.65 -8.36 15.10
CA MET A 206 16.24 -8.44 14.70
C MET A 206 16.09 -9.56 13.68
N ARG A 207 15.33 -10.60 14.00
CA ARG A 207 15.07 -11.74 13.10
C ARG A 207 13.75 -11.52 12.36
N VAL A 208 13.81 -11.57 11.05
CA VAL A 208 12.61 -11.47 10.20
C VAL A 208 11.71 -12.69 10.46
N ALA A 209 10.52 -12.44 11.01
CA ALA A 209 9.50 -13.44 11.28
C ALA A 209 8.46 -13.55 10.14
N GLY A 210 8.34 -12.52 9.30
CA GLY A 210 7.40 -12.50 8.18
C GLY A 210 7.35 -11.14 7.51
N PHE A 211 6.40 -11.01 6.58
CA PHE A 211 6.13 -9.76 5.87
C PHE A 211 4.67 -9.37 6.03
N LEU A 212 4.41 -8.07 6.06
CA LEU A 212 3.05 -7.53 5.98
C LEU A 212 2.51 -7.67 4.55
N PRO A 213 1.19 -7.80 4.37
CA PRO A 213 0.59 -7.72 3.06
C PRO A 213 0.78 -6.31 2.46
N PRO A 214 0.82 -6.17 1.13
CA PRO A 214 0.91 -4.87 0.48
C PRO A 214 -0.22 -3.93 0.90
N ASN A 215 0.11 -2.67 1.15
CA ASN A 215 -0.77 -1.61 1.64
C ASN A 215 -1.32 -1.84 3.06
N ALA A 216 -0.64 -2.64 3.87
CA ALA A 216 -0.93 -2.72 5.29
C ALA A 216 -0.82 -1.32 5.91
N SER A 217 -1.82 -0.92 6.67
CA SER A 217 -1.89 0.44 7.22
C SER A 217 -2.63 0.46 8.56
N MET A 218 -2.37 1.49 9.33
CA MET A 218 -3.04 1.74 10.61
C MET A 218 -3.36 3.22 10.78
N PHE A 219 -4.15 3.57 11.79
CA PHE A 219 -4.29 4.95 12.22
C PHE A 219 -3.15 5.30 13.18
N TYR A 220 -2.42 6.37 12.86
CA TYR A 220 -1.34 6.86 13.70
C TYR A 220 -1.28 8.40 13.69
N GLN A 221 -1.31 9.03 14.86
CA GLN A 221 -1.17 10.49 15.07
C GLN A 221 -2.05 11.37 14.16
N GLY A 222 -3.26 10.92 13.84
CA GLY A 222 -4.19 11.66 12.99
C GLY A 222 -4.12 11.28 11.50
N ASP A 223 -3.11 10.54 11.08
CA ASP A 223 -3.08 9.91 9.76
C ASP A 223 -3.84 8.60 9.79
N ILE A 224 -4.90 8.53 8.98
CA ILE A 224 -5.77 7.37 8.88
C ILE A 224 -5.23 6.29 7.95
N ASN A 225 -4.25 6.62 7.13
CA ASN A 225 -3.61 5.74 6.15
C ASN A 225 -2.09 5.72 6.37
N TYR A 226 -1.66 5.52 7.61
CA TYR A 226 -0.24 5.34 7.90
C TYR A 226 0.19 3.97 7.36
N PHE A 227 0.72 3.97 6.13
CA PHE A 227 1.15 2.75 5.43
C PHE A 227 2.45 2.21 6.01
N LEU A 228 2.53 0.89 6.11
CA LEU A 228 3.66 0.18 6.72
C LEU A 228 4.51 -0.60 5.70
N ASP A 229 4.31 -0.39 4.39
CA ASP A 229 5.00 -1.14 3.34
C ASP A 229 6.53 -1.02 3.42
N ASP A 230 7.04 0.15 3.83
CA ASP A 230 8.47 0.46 3.98
C ASP A 230 8.95 0.52 5.44
N HIS A 231 8.19 -0.07 6.39
CA HIS A 231 8.49 -0.05 7.82
C HIS A 231 8.94 -1.41 8.34
N VAL A 232 9.77 -1.37 9.38
CA VAL A 232 10.06 -2.51 10.26
C VAL A 232 9.05 -2.48 11.40
N VAL A 233 8.23 -3.50 11.54
CA VAL A 233 7.30 -3.65 12.67
C VAL A 233 7.97 -4.43 13.78
N VAL A 234 8.14 -3.77 14.94
CA VAL A 234 8.76 -4.34 16.11
C VAL A 234 7.68 -4.64 17.16
N PRO A 235 7.44 -5.91 17.51
CA PRO A 235 6.43 -6.28 18.47
C PRO A 235 6.86 -5.91 19.89
N TYR A 236 5.98 -5.28 20.66
CA TYR A 236 6.18 -5.12 22.09
C TYR A 236 6.05 -6.45 22.84
N PRO A 237 6.86 -6.69 23.87
CA PRO A 237 6.65 -7.83 24.77
C PRO A 237 5.33 -7.66 25.53
N LYS A 238 4.72 -8.77 25.93
CA LYS A 238 3.45 -8.77 26.69
C LYS A 238 3.55 -8.05 28.04
N SER A 239 4.73 -7.98 28.63
CA SER A 239 5.02 -7.23 29.83
C SER A 239 6.52 -7.00 29.95
N ILE A 240 6.89 -5.87 30.54
CA ILE A 240 8.26 -5.55 30.95
C ILE A 240 8.35 -5.29 32.48
N THR A 241 7.29 -5.64 33.20
CA THR A 241 7.28 -5.53 34.69
C THR A 241 8.36 -6.40 35.28
N GLY A 242 9.17 -5.82 36.16
CA GLY A 242 10.33 -6.47 36.77
C GLY A 242 11.62 -6.44 35.97
N ALA A 243 11.57 -6.03 34.69
CA ALA A 243 12.75 -5.99 33.82
C ALA A 243 13.60 -4.71 34.00
N ALA A 244 13.03 -3.64 34.57
CA ALA A 244 13.69 -2.35 34.72
C ALA A 244 14.96 -2.39 35.60
N GLU A 245 15.11 -3.36 36.46
CA GLU A 245 16.32 -3.53 37.32
C GLU A 245 17.54 -3.95 36.48
N SER A 246 17.35 -4.68 35.38
CA SER A 246 18.43 -5.18 34.53
C SER A 246 19.06 -4.09 33.67
N ASP A 247 18.24 -3.17 33.12
CA ASP A 247 18.64 -2.09 32.24
C ASP A 247 17.64 -0.92 32.33
N PRO A 248 17.78 -0.03 33.35
CA PRO A 248 16.85 1.07 33.55
C PRO A 248 16.76 2.05 32.37
N GLU A 249 17.87 2.29 31.66
CA GLU A 249 17.90 3.19 30.51
C GLU A 249 17.04 2.65 29.36
N PHE A 250 17.25 1.40 29.00
CA PHE A 250 16.52 0.73 27.94
C PHE A 250 15.02 0.61 28.28
N TYR A 251 14.71 0.04 29.44
CA TYR A 251 13.31 -0.18 29.84
C TYR A 251 12.58 1.11 30.19
N GLY A 252 13.30 2.15 30.59
CA GLY A 252 12.73 3.47 30.78
C GLY A 252 12.23 4.07 29.48
N ILE A 253 13.02 3.99 28.38
CA ILE A 253 12.59 4.45 27.08
C ILE A 253 11.42 3.60 26.57
N LEU A 254 11.55 2.28 26.67
CA LEU A 254 10.55 1.34 26.19
C LEU A 254 9.19 1.52 26.88
N ALA A 255 9.17 1.69 28.20
CA ALA A 255 7.95 1.88 28.98
C ALA A 255 7.15 3.10 28.52
N PHE A 256 7.85 4.23 28.27
CA PHE A 256 7.21 5.45 27.77
C PHE A 256 6.80 5.33 26.30
N ALA A 257 7.56 4.63 25.46
CA ALA A 257 7.16 4.31 24.09
C ALA A 257 5.87 3.47 24.08
N MET A 258 5.78 2.44 24.93
CA MET A 258 4.59 1.60 25.07
C MET A 258 3.37 2.38 25.57
N LEU A 259 3.57 3.41 26.40
CA LEU A 259 2.49 4.24 26.93
C LEU A 259 1.83 5.12 25.86
N HIS A 260 2.53 5.44 24.76
CA HIS A 260 1.92 6.11 23.61
C HIS A 260 0.97 5.16 22.91
N ALA A 261 -0.33 5.40 23.09
CA ALA A 261 -1.35 4.45 22.68
C ALA A 261 -2.67 5.15 22.31
N ASN A 262 -3.54 4.43 21.64
CA ASN A 262 -4.96 4.75 21.57
C ASN A 262 -5.73 3.75 22.43
N ILE A 263 -6.72 4.23 23.17
CA ILE A 263 -7.71 3.38 23.82
C ILE A 263 -8.90 3.29 22.91
N ALA A 264 -9.13 2.11 22.34
CA ALA A 264 -10.28 1.81 21.51
C ALA A 264 -11.45 1.36 22.38
N VAL A 265 -12.62 1.98 22.20
CA VAL A 265 -13.83 1.70 22.95
C VAL A 265 -14.95 1.34 21.98
N ASP A 266 -15.56 0.18 22.16
CA ASP A 266 -16.65 -0.28 21.30
C ASP A 266 -17.86 0.68 21.41
N ARG A 267 -18.47 1.04 20.29
CA ARG A 267 -19.67 1.89 20.27
C ARG A 267 -20.79 1.29 21.09
N GLY A 268 -21.36 2.11 21.94
CA GLY A 268 -22.40 1.70 22.89
C GLY A 268 -21.89 1.48 24.30
N GLN A 269 -20.59 1.47 24.52
CA GLN A 269 -20.01 1.60 25.84
C GLN A 269 -20.10 3.06 26.30
N PRO A 270 -20.39 3.33 27.58
CA PRO A 270 -20.40 4.70 28.07
C PRO A 270 -18.96 5.26 28.11
N ASP A 271 -18.78 6.54 27.78
CA ASP A 271 -17.49 7.25 27.87
C ASP A 271 -16.81 7.06 29.23
N SER A 272 -17.62 6.89 30.29
CA SER A 272 -17.12 6.59 31.64
C SER A 272 -16.37 5.25 31.74
N ALA A 273 -16.44 4.36 30.75
CA ALA A 273 -15.68 3.10 30.76
C ALA A 273 -14.18 3.37 30.63
N VAL A 274 -13.77 4.28 29.76
CA VAL A 274 -12.36 4.70 29.58
C VAL A 274 -11.85 5.31 30.88
N PHE A 275 -12.57 6.29 31.44
CA PHE A 275 -12.13 6.95 32.65
C PHE A 275 -12.00 6.00 33.83
N ARG A 276 -12.92 5.03 33.96
CA ARG A 276 -12.83 4.01 35.02
C ARG A 276 -11.63 3.06 34.79
N ALA A 277 -11.35 2.65 33.55
CA ALA A 277 -10.19 1.84 33.26
C ALA A 277 -8.89 2.56 33.62
N LEU A 278 -8.77 3.84 33.22
CA LEU A 278 -7.61 4.66 33.55
C LEU A 278 -7.45 4.91 35.04
N GLU A 279 -8.54 5.23 35.76
CA GLU A 279 -8.54 5.45 37.20
C GLU A 279 -8.18 4.17 37.96
N SER A 280 -8.68 3.02 37.51
CA SER A 280 -8.33 1.71 38.10
C SER A 280 -6.84 1.42 37.88
N ALA A 281 -6.33 1.57 36.67
CA ALA A 281 -4.91 1.37 36.35
C ALA A 281 -4.00 2.33 37.09
N ALA A 282 -4.38 3.61 37.18
CA ALA A 282 -3.63 4.62 37.97
C ALA A 282 -3.58 4.29 39.47
N THR A 283 -4.70 3.84 40.01
CA THR A 283 -4.79 3.47 41.44
C THR A 283 -3.94 2.23 41.76
N SER A 284 -3.98 1.22 40.90
CA SER A 284 -3.24 -0.03 41.11
C SER A 284 -1.74 0.15 40.90
N SER A 285 -1.30 0.98 39.97
CA SER A 285 0.12 1.21 39.63
C SER A 285 0.78 2.34 40.46
N GLY A 286 -0.02 3.30 40.89
CA GLY A 286 0.48 4.56 41.46
C GLY A 286 1.06 5.50 40.38
N PHE A 287 0.72 5.29 39.09
CA PHE A 287 1.07 6.18 37.98
C PHE A 287 -0.09 7.12 37.65
N ASP A 288 0.08 8.40 37.95
CA ASP A 288 -0.93 9.46 37.73
C ASP A 288 -0.54 10.48 36.68
N GLN A 289 0.63 10.31 36.04
CA GLN A 289 1.19 11.23 35.06
C GLN A 289 0.76 10.91 33.62
N TYR A 290 -0.49 10.49 33.40
CA TYR A 290 -1.06 10.25 32.09
C TYR A 290 -2.00 11.40 31.63
N ALA A 291 -2.20 11.51 30.33
CA ALA A 291 -3.15 12.43 29.72
C ALA A 291 -3.90 11.77 28.56
N LEU A 292 -5.16 12.17 28.38
CA LEU A 292 -5.92 11.87 27.17
C LEU A 292 -5.81 13.04 26.18
N LEU A 293 -5.31 12.77 24.99
CA LEU A 293 -5.05 13.79 23.96
C LEU A 293 -6.25 14.09 23.06
N SER A 294 -7.21 13.21 22.95
CA SER A 294 -8.35 13.44 22.06
C SER A 294 -9.60 12.78 22.60
N VAL A 295 -10.63 13.56 22.78
CA VAL A 295 -12.01 13.06 22.83
C VAL A 295 -12.49 13.03 21.38
N PRO A 296 -13.27 12.04 20.92
CA PRO A 296 -13.28 11.55 19.54
C PRO A 296 -13.59 12.56 18.47
N SER A 297 -12.62 13.37 18.07
CA SER A 297 -12.64 14.14 16.83
C SER A 297 -12.40 13.24 15.60
N TYR A 298 -11.93 12.03 15.83
CA TYR A 298 -11.64 11.00 14.85
C TYR A 298 -12.82 10.66 13.95
N LEU A 299 -14.02 10.51 14.52
CA LEU A 299 -15.22 10.18 13.73
C LEU A 299 -15.62 11.29 12.76
N THR A 300 -15.42 12.55 13.13
CA THR A 300 -15.70 13.70 12.25
C THR A 300 -14.63 13.82 11.16
N GLN A 301 -13.36 13.55 11.49
CA GLN A 301 -12.28 13.53 10.51
C GLN A 301 -12.43 12.33 9.57
N PHE A 302 -12.76 11.16 10.10
CA PHE A 302 -12.99 9.94 9.29
C PHE A 302 -14.19 10.11 8.35
N ALA A 303 -15.32 10.62 8.81
CA ALA A 303 -16.48 10.87 7.96
C ALA A 303 -16.16 11.87 6.84
N SER A 304 -15.37 12.90 7.13
CA SER A 304 -14.94 13.89 6.14
C SER A 304 -13.92 13.32 5.14
N VAL A 305 -12.96 12.50 5.59
CA VAL A 305 -12.00 11.84 4.69
C VAL A 305 -12.66 10.77 3.83
N ARG A 306 -13.55 9.96 4.39
CA ARG A 306 -14.35 8.99 3.61
C ARG A 306 -15.21 9.69 2.56
N ALA A 307 -15.86 10.81 2.91
CA ALA A 307 -16.59 11.63 1.96
C ALA A 307 -15.66 12.19 0.88
N LEU A 308 -14.50 12.70 1.25
CA LEU A 308 -13.50 13.28 0.35
C LEU A 308 -12.90 12.23 -0.59
N VAL A 309 -12.63 11.03 -0.11
CA VAL A 309 -12.19 9.89 -0.94
C VAL A 309 -13.31 9.46 -1.90
N HIS A 310 -14.55 9.37 -1.41
CA HIS A 310 -15.70 9.00 -2.24
C HIS A 310 -15.99 10.04 -3.33
N ASP A 311 -15.96 11.32 -2.99
CA ASP A 311 -16.22 12.43 -3.92
C ASP A 311 -15.08 12.55 -4.95
N ASN A 312 -13.81 12.41 -4.52
CA ASN A 312 -12.67 12.39 -5.43
C ASN A 312 -12.69 11.17 -6.34
N PHE A 313 -13.09 9.99 -5.85
CA PHE A 313 -13.21 8.79 -6.68
C PHE A 313 -14.28 8.97 -7.77
N ALA A 314 -15.42 9.55 -7.45
CA ALA A 314 -16.46 9.87 -8.43
C ALA A 314 -15.95 10.84 -9.51
N LEU A 315 -15.16 11.85 -9.11
CA LEU A 315 -14.51 12.79 -10.03
C LEU A 315 -13.49 12.08 -10.92
N VAL A 316 -12.61 11.27 -10.35
CA VAL A 316 -11.60 10.47 -11.08
C VAL A 316 -12.27 9.54 -12.10
N LEU A 317 -13.32 8.82 -11.67
CA LEU A 317 -14.09 7.94 -12.54
C LEU A 317 -14.76 8.72 -13.69
N THR A 318 -15.30 9.91 -13.42
CA THR A 318 -15.90 10.78 -14.42
C THR A 318 -14.87 11.23 -15.47
N ILE A 319 -13.70 11.67 -15.02
CA ILE A 319 -12.59 12.06 -15.89
C ILE A 319 -12.13 10.86 -16.75
N GLU A 320 -12.00 9.68 -16.14
CA GLU A 320 -11.59 8.47 -16.85
C GLU A 320 -12.64 8.05 -17.92
N CYS A 321 -13.92 8.15 -17.62
CA CYS A 321 -14.98 7.94 -18.60
C CYS A 321 -14.88 8.91 -19.80
N LEU A 322 -14.56 10.17 -19.56
CA LEU A 322 -14.35 11.17 -20.62
C LEU A 322 -13.09 10.84 -21.45
N ILE A 323 -12.00 10.47 -20.81
CA ILE A 323 -10.76 10.02 -21.49
C ILE A 323 -11.05 8.80 -22.35
N ALA A 324 -11.77 7.80 -21.82
CA ALA A 324 -12.14 6.59 -22.52
C ALA A 324 -13.02 6.90 -23.73
N ALA A 325 -14.04 7.72 -23.57
CA ALA A 325 -14.90 8.16 -24.67
C ALA A 325 -14.10 8.88 -25.77
N ALA A 326 -13.24 9.82 -25.42
CA ALA A 326 -12.39 10.55 -26.36
C ALA A 326 -11.41 9.61 -27.09
N ALA A 327 -10.77 8.69 -26.39
CA ALA A 327 -9.83 7.72 -26.96
C ALA A 327 -10.53 6.73 -27.92
N LEU A 328 -11.71 6.24 -27.55
CA LEU A 328 -12.52 5.36 -28.41
C LEU A 328 -12.98 6.08 -29.69
N VAL A 329 -13.46 7.31 -29.57
CA VAL A 329 -13.84 8.14 -30.74
C VAL A 329 -12.63 8.37 -31.64
N MET A 330 -11.49 8.78 -31.06
CA MET A 330 -10.25 9.00 -31.82
C MET A 330 -9.77 7.72 -32.53
N SER A 331 -9.78 6.59 -31.82
CA SER A 331 -9.46 5.28 -32.37
C SER A 331 -10.38 4.90 -33.51
N GLY A 332 -11.69 5.19 -33.40
CA GLY A 332 -12.69 5.00 -34.44
C GLY A 332 -12.40 5.86 -35.69
N ILE A 333 -12.09 7.13 -35.50
CA ILE A 333 -11.71 8.07 -36.60
C ILE A 333 -10.44 7.57 -37.29
N LEU A 334 -9.40 7.20 -36.54
CA LEU A 334 -8.15 6.69 -37.10
C LEU A 334 -8.36 5.39 -37.87
N THR A 335 -9.15 4.45 -37.33
CA THR A 335 -9.52 3.19 -37.99
C THR A 335 -10.29 3.45 -39.29
N SER A 336 -11.33 4.29 -39.24
CA SER A 336 -12.15 4.62 -40.42
C SER A 336 -11.32 5.31 -41.51
N SER A 337 -10.47 6.26 -41.12
CA SER A 337 -9.56 6.95 -42.03
C SER A 337 -8.51 6.01 -42.66
N ALA A 338 -7.98 5.06 -41.88
CA ALA A 338 -7.07 4.04 -42.42
C ALA A 338 -7.79 3.07 -43.37
N THR A 339 -9.02 2.65 -43.05
CA THR A 339 -9.83 1.73 -43.84
C THR A 339 -10.21 2.34 -45.17
N ARG A 340 -10.69 3.60 -45.21
CA ARG A 340 -11.00 4.31 -46.48
C ARG A 340 -9.81 4.35 -47.44
N ARG A 341 -8.59 4.52 -46.92
CA ARG A 341 -7.37 4.47 -47.76
C ARG A 341 -7.03 3.06 -48.23
N ARG A 342 -7.36 2.05 -47.46
CA ARG A 342 -7.13 0.64 -47.80
C ARG A 342 -8.18 0.09 -48.75
N GLU A 343 -9.41 0.62 -48.78
CA GLU A 343 -10.52 0.19 -49.64
C GLU A 343 -10.12 0.13 -51.12
N ARG A 344 -9.44 1.17 -51.62
CA ARG A 344 -8.96 1.18 -53.01
C ARG A 344 -8.00 0.02 -53.28
N ARG A 345 -7.11 -0.29 -52.35
CA ARG A 345 -6.13 -1.39 -52.49
C ARG A 345 -6.79 -2.76 -52.35
N ILE A 346 -7.74 -2.90 -51.47
CA ILE A 346 -8.53 -4.12 -51.26
C ILE A 346 -9.30 -4.40 -52.56
N ARG A 347 -9.88 -3.36 -53.21
CA ARG A 347 -10.60 -3.46 -54.46
C ARG A 347 -9.68 -3.93 -55.59
N ILE A 348 -8.53 -3.29 -55.79
CA ILE A 348 -7.54 -3.69 -56.78
C ILE A 348 -7.11 -5.15 -56.57
N ALA A 349 -6.82 -5.53 -55.31
CA ALA A 349 -6.44 -6.90 -54.96
C ALA A 349 -7.55 -7.93 -55.27
N TRP A 350 -8.81 -7.55 -55.05
CA TRP A 350 -9.97 -8.37 -55.41
C TRP A 350 -10.13 -8.53 -56.90
N GLU A 351 -9.98 -7.45 -57.65
CA GLU A 351 -10.03 -7.45 -59.15
C GLU A 351 -8.88 -8.28 -59.75
N LEU A 352 -7.70 -8.31 -59.09
CA LEU A 352 -6.55 -9.15 -59.46
C LEU A 352 -6.70 -10.63 -59.04
N GLY A 353 -7.87 -11.07 -58.61
CA GLY A 353 -8.16 -12.50 -58.37
C GLY A 353 -7.86 -13.00 -56.97
N GLN A 354 -7.54 -12.15 -56.00
CA GLN A 354 -7.30 -12.59 -54.61
C GLN A 354 -8.56 -13.16 -53.95
N SER A 355 -8.40 -14.22 -53.17
CA SER A 355 -9.51 -14.86 -52.49
C SER A 355 -9.99 -14.03 -51.27
N ARG A 356 -11.27 -14.22 -50.90
CA ARG A 356 -11.81 -13.62 -49.64
C ARG A 356 -11.02 -14.05 -48.41
N SER A 357 -10.55 -15.30 -48.40
CA SER A 357 -9.76 -15.84 -47.29
C SER A 357 -8.40 -15.15 -47.16
N ASP A 358 -7.74 -14.80 -48.27
CA ASP A 358 -6.45 -14.10 -48.26
C ASP A 358 -6.58 -12.67 -47.78
N LEU A 359 -7.62 -11.97 -48.21
CA LEU A 359 -7.93 -10.63 -47.76
C LEU A 359 -8.33 -10.61 -46.29
N GLY A 360 -9.11 -11.60 -45.86
CA GLY A 360 -9.48 -11.80 -44.42
C GLY A 360 -8.26 -12.08 -43.54
N ARG A 361 -7.32 -12.93 -43.99
CA ARG A 361 -6.06 -13.17 -43.29
C ARG A 361 -5.19 -11.92 -43.17
N ALA A 362 -5.11 -11.13 -44.26
CA ALA A 362 -4.36 -9.88 -44.22
C ALA A 362 -4.97 -8.85 -43.23
N VAL A 363 -6.31 -8.76 -43.14
CA VAL A 363 -7.00 -7.92 -42.14
C VAL A 363 -6.72 -8.44 -40.70
N LEU A 364 -6.81 -9.75 -40.49
CA LEU A 364 -6.49 -10.36 -39.20
C LEU A 364 -5.04 -10.08 -38.77
N THR A 365 -4.07 -10.23 -39.68
CA THR A 365 -2.67 -9.93 -39.41
C THR A 365 -2.47 -8.46 -39.00
N ILE A 366 -3.15 -7.53 -39.64
CA ILE A 366 -3.06 -6.10 -39.31
C ILE A 366 -3.61 -5.86 -37.89
N VAL A 367 -4.77 -6.40 -37.56
CA VAL A 367 -5.37 -6.27 -36.22
C VAL A 367 -4.46 -6.92 -35.16
N ALA A 368 -3.95 -8.14 -35.44
CA ALA A 368 -3.03 -8.82 -34.54
C ALA A 368 -1.75 -7.99 -34.26
N VAL A 369 -1.15 -7.39 -35.27
CA VAL A 369 0.03 -6.52 -35.10
C VAL A 369 -0.32 -5.25 -34.34
N GLU A 370 -1.49 -4.63 -34.59
CA GLU A 370 -1.94 -3.45 -33.83
C GLU A 370 -2.09 -3.76 -32.34
N TYR A 371 -2.80 -4.82 -31.98
CA TYR A 371 -3.08 -5.16 -30.58
C TYR A 371 -1.91 -5.85 -29.88
N ALA A 372 -1.06 -6.58 -30.59
CA ALA A 372 0.21 -7.07 -30.04
C ALA A 372 1.16 -5.90 -29.70
N GLY A 373 1.27 -4.92 -30.61
CA GLY A 373 2.04 -3.69 -30.33
C GLY A 373 1.49 -2.90 -29.16
N LEU A 374 0.16 -2.82 -29.02
CA LEU A 374 -0.51 -2.20 -27.88
C LEU A 374 -0.18 -2.94 -26.58
N ALA A 375 -0.31 -4.27 -26.56
CA ALA A 375 -0.03 -5.08 -25.37
C ALA A 375 1.44 -4.96 -24.94
N VAL A 376 2.38 -5.00 -25.88
CA VAL A 376 3.81 -4.81 -25.60
C VAL A 376 4.08 -3.42 -25.03
N GLY A 377 3.51 -2.37 -25.63
CA GLY A 377 3.65 -1.00 -25.14
C GLY A 377 3.07 -0.81 -23.73
N PHE A 378 1.89 -1.35 -23.48
CA PHE A 378 1.25 -1.35 -22.17
C PHE A 378 2.09 -2.09 -21.13
N PHE A 379 2.57 -3.29 -21.45
CA PHE A 379 3.38 -4.09 -20.54
C PHE A 379 4.71 -3.39 -20.21
N ALA A 380 5.35 -2.79 -21.20
CA ALA A 380 6.59 -2.03 -20.99
C ALA A 380 6.39 -0.83 -20.06
N VAL A 381 5.27 -0.10 -20.20
CA VAL A 381 4.96 1.05 -19.33
C VAL A 381 4.61 0.59 -17.93
N THR A 382 3.73 -0.42 -17.78
CA THR A 382 3.30 -0.88 -16.46
C THR A 382 4.40 -1.61 -15.67
N HIS A 383 5.43 -2.12 -16.35
CA HIS A 383 6.60 -2.69 -15.69
C HIS A 383 7.52 -1.61 -15.06
N LEU A 384 7.46 -0.38 -15.56
CA LEU A 384 8.22 0.75 -15.03
C LEU A 384 7.51 1.47 -13.87
N LEU A 385 6.25 1.12 -13.60
CA LEU A 385 5.49 1.69 -12.49
C LEU A 385 5.81 0.93 -11.19
N PRO A 386 5.89 1.63 -10.05
CA PRO A 386 6.23 1.02 -8.76
C PRO A 386 5.20 -0.02 -8.32
N ASN A 387 3.92 0.20 -8.58
CA ASN A 387 2.84 -0.72 -8.24
C ASN A 387 2.61 -1.75 -9.35
N GLN A 388 2.93 -3.02 -9.08
CA GLN A 388 2.84 -4.12 -10.03
C GLN A 388 1.62 -5.03 -9.79
N ASP A 389 0.40 -4.46 -9.76
CA ASP A 389 -0.82 -5.25 -9.59
C ASP A 389 -1.08 -6.16 -10.80
N SER A 390 -0.99 -7.47 -10.57
CA SER A 390 -1.22 -8.51 -11.58
C SER A 390 -2.69 -8.62 -11.98
N SER A 391 -3.63 -8.34 -11.07
CA SER A 391 -5.07 -8.43 -11.33
C SER A 391 -5.53 -7.29 -12.23
N ALA A 392 -5.10 -6.07 -11.96
CA ALA A 392 -5.35 -4.89 -12.79
C ALA A 392 -4.75 -5.04 -14.20
N ARG A 393 -3.52 -5.60 -14.31
CA ARG A 393 -2.90 -5.92 -15.60
C ARG A 393 -3.75 -6.91 -16.40
N THR A 394 -4.18 -7.99 -15.77
CA THR A 394 -5.01 -9.03 -16.41
C THR A 394 -6.33 -8.45 -16.90
N LEU A 395 -6.98 -7.60 -16.10
CA LEU A 395 -8.20 -6.91 -16.48
C LEU A 395 -7.98 -6.03 -17.74
N CYS A 396 -6.94 -5.19 -17.73
CA CYS A 396 -6.63 -4.32 -18.88
C CYS A 396 -6.30 -5.12 -20.13
N LEU A 397 -5.52 -6.20 -20.05
CA LEU A 397 -5.22 -7.08 -21.18
C LEU A 397 -6.50 -7.76 -21.73
N THR A 398 -7.40 -8.18 -20.85
CA THR A 398 -8.69 -8.76 -21.24
C THR A 398 -9.55 -7.73 -21.99
N LEU A 399 -9.63 -6.50 -21.51
CA LEU A 399 -10.34 -5.42 -22.19
C LEU A 399 -9.72 -5.10 -23.56
N MET A 400 -8.40 -5.08 -23.68
CA MET A 400 -7.71 -4.92 -24.96
C MET A 400 -8.04 -6.05 -25.94
N ALA A 401 -8.08 -7.29 -25.49
CA ALA A 401 -8.44 -8.45 -26.31
C ALA A 401 -9.88 -8.32 -26.82
N LEU A 402 -10.82 -7.91 -25.96
CA LEU A 402 -12.21 -7.66 -26.33
C LEU A 402 -12.33 -6.53 -27.37
N LEU A 403 -11.63 -5.40 -27.18
CA LEU A 403 -11.58 -4.31 -28.16
C LEU A 403 -10.99 -4.78 -29.49
N GLY A 404 -9.97 -5.62 -29.47
CA GLY A 404 -9.38 -6.24 -30.66
C GLY A 404 -10.37 -7.12 -31.41
N ALA A 405 -11.14 -7.92 -30.70
CA ALA A 405 -12.19 -8.75 -31.29
C ALA A 405 -13.30 -7.91 -31.97
N VAL A 406 -13.76 -6.84 -31.31
CA VAL A 406 -14.75 -5.91 -31.83
C VAL A 406 -14.22 -5.20 -33.08
N ASP A 407 -12.98 -4.70 -33.06
CA ASP A 407 -12.34 -4.04 -34.20
C ASP A 407 -12.17 -5.02 -35.38
N LEU A 408 -11.79 -6.26 -35.11
CA LEU A 408 -11.71 -7.32 -36.14
C LEU A 408 -13.06 -7.60 -36.77
N LEU A 409 -14.13 -7.73 -35.98
CA LEU A 409 -15.49 -7.95 -36.50
C LEU A 409 -15.94 -6.78 -37.36
N HIS A 410 -15.70 -5.54 -36.90
CA HIS A 410 -16.04 -4.34 -37.64
C HIS A 410 -15.31 -4.29 -39.01
N ARG A 411 -14.00 -4.55 -39.02
CA ARG A 411 -13.22 -4.57 -40.27
C ARG A 411 -13.60 -5.71 -41.19
N ARG A 412 -13.99 -6.87 -40.70
CA ARG A 412 -14.52 -7.99 -41.48
C ARG A 412 -15.86 -7.63 -42.13
N THR A 413 -16.76 -6.98 -41.41
CA THR A 413 -18.03 -6.51 -41.99
C THR A 413 -17.83 -5.46 -43.05
N GLN A 414 -16.89 -4.54 -42.85
CA GLN A 414 -16.54 -3.56 -43.91
C GLN A 414 -15.93 -4.22 -45.15
N LEU A 415 -15.01 -5.18 -44.97
CA LEU A 415 -14.43 -5.96 -46.07
C LEU A 415 -15.54 -6.66 -46.87
N THR A 416 -16.49 -7.29 -46.20
CA THR A 416 -17.62 -7.99 -46.87
C THR A 416 -18.51 -7.01 -47.64
N ARG A 417 -18.78 -5.82 -47.10
CA ARG A 417 -19.54 -4.76 -47.81
C ARG A 417 -18.80 -4.27 -49.07
N THR A 418 -17.47 -4.01 -48.95
CA THR A 418 -16.64 -3.55 -50.05
C THR A 418 -16.61 -4.54 -51.23
N ILE A 419 -16.64 -5.85 -50.93
CA ILE A 419 -16.61 -6.93 -51.92
C ILE A 419 -18.02 -7.17 -52.53
N ARG A 420 -19.11 -7.05 -51.76
CA ARG A 420 -20.48 -7.32 -52.18
C ARG A 420 -21.03 -6.32 -53.21
N HIS A 421 -20.61 -5.08 -53.12
CA HIS A 421 -21.12 -4.01 -54.01
C HIS A 421 -20.55 -4.00 -55.42
N ARG A 422 -19.63 -4.91 -55.78
CA ARG A 422 -19.22 -5.16 -57.17
C ARG A 422 -18.87 -6.64 -57.36
N PRO A 423 -19.76 -7.41 -58.03
CA PRO A 423 -19.38 -8.72 -58.53
C PRO A 423 -18.17 -8.60 -59.45
N ARG A 424 -17.29 -9.61 -59.47
CA ARG A 424 -16.22 -9.71 -60.46
C ARG A 424 -16.86 -9.53 -61.84
N SER A 425 -16.37 -8.57 -62.60
CA SER A 425 -16.62 -8.59 -64.05
C SER A 425 -16.05 -9.90 -64.56
N GLU A 426 -16.90 -10.83 -64.97
CA GLU A 426 -16.45 -12.02 -65.70
C GLU A 426 -15.64 -11.58 -66.92
N PRO A 427 -14.54 -12.29 -67.26
CA PRO A 427 -13.70 -11.98 -68.39
C PRO A 427 -14.42 -12.11 -69.74
#